data_dc8530dc60d6f12c50b63d4d2ec9232f
#
_entry.id   dc8530dc60d6f12c50b63d4d2ec9232f
#
_cell.length_a   1.000
_cell.length_b   1.000
_cell.length_c   1.000
_cell.angle_alpha   90.00
_cell.angle_beta   90.00
_cell.angle_gamma   90.00
#
_symmetry.space_group_name_H-M   'P 1'
#
loop_
_entity.id
_entity.type
_entity.pdbx_description
1 polymer ?
#
loop_
_entity_poly.entity_id
_entity_poly.type
_entity_poly.pdbx_seq_one_letter_code
_entity_poly.pdbx_strand_id
1 'polypeptide(L)'
;MHLLSLLQSVARPHSMRDWKLRGLDWLIDVAVDVAGVLLGAVVAWLVIRLISQRIEKWGDDGQPELHSAREQRARTSAKLFRHVGRAILVVVTLLLVLGQLGFNISPLLASAGVVGLAVSFGSQSLVRDFVTGFFLQLEHQFALGDVIRIGTVEGTVENITLRLVYLRDGTGALHIIPNGQITQVTNLTRAWGRVAIDVDVAWRDADRAEQAVKGAAEALGKDPAWADALLDPPRVTGIEKLAGGSVTLRAIARVDPYRRDDVARDLRQRIKLALDQAGIATFIPPALPIA
;
A
#
# COMPACT_ATOMS: atom_id res chain seq x y z
N MET A 1 -52.33 41.58 44.57
CA MET A 1 -52.16 42.60 43.51
C MET A 1 -51.29 42.20 42.35
N HIS A 2 -50.63 41.00 42.36
CA HIS A 2 -49.73 40.53 41.28
C HIS A 2 -50.43 39.73 40.17
N LEU A 3 -51.64 39.17 40.38
CA LEU A 3 -52.35 38.40 39.38
C LEU A 3 -53.09 39.21 38.31
N LEU A 4 -53.42 40.46 38.62
CA LEU A 4 -54.09 41.38 37.67
C LEU A 4 -53.12 41.99 36.67
N SER A 5 -51.84 42.13 37.01
CA SER A 5 -50.80 42.63 36.07
C SER A 5 -50.39 41.59 35.03
N LEU A 6 -50.50 40.27 35.35
CA LEU A 6 -50.23 39.19 34.41
C LEU A 6 -51.37 38.96 33.40
N LEU A 7 -52.61 39.27 33.76
CA LEU A 7 -53.76 39.18 32.85
C LEU A 7 -53.87 40.37 31.88
N GLN A 8 -53.24 41.52 32.19
CA GLN A 8 -53.16 42.66 31.28
C GLN A 8 -52.10 42.55 30.21
N SER A 9 -51.08 41.64 30.37
CA SER A 9 -50.04 41.43 29.37
C SER A 9 -50.49 40.48 28.23
N VAL A 10 -51.62 39.76 28.42
CA VAL A 10 -52.09 38.75 27.43
C VAL A 10 -53.07 39.28 26.42
N ALA A 11 -53.63 40.49 26.62
CA ALA A 11 -54.69 41.09 25.81
C ALA A 11 -54.27 42.36 25.10
N ARG A 12 -53.20 42.39 24.34
CA ARG A 12 -53.05 43.35 23.26
C ARG A 12 -53.39 42.70 21.94
N PRO A 13 -54.44 43.14 21.22
CA PRO A 13 -54.67 42.64 19.87
C PRO A 13 -53.46 43.07 19.04
N HIS A 14 -52.65 42.11 18.60
CA HIS A 14 -51.60 42.35 17.62
C HIS A 14 -52.26 42.92 16.37
N SER A 15 -51.96 44.18 16.02
CA SER A 15 -52.52 44.80 14.85
C SER A 15 -52.14 44.01 13.59
N MET A 16 -53.03 43.99 12.57
CA MET A 16 -52.69 43.33 11.28
C MET A 16 -51.39 43.88 10.67
N ARG A 17 -50.94 45.03 11.11
CA ARG A 17 -49.67 45.66 10.74
C ARG A 17 -48.46 44.93 11.34
N ASP A 18 -48.57 44.43 12.58
CA ASP A 18 -47.50 43.70 13.27
C ASP A 18 -47.33 42.28 12.65
N TRP A 19 -48.39 41.68 12.17
CA TRP A 19 -48.30 40.40 11.43
C TRP A 19 -47.64 40.59 10.06
N LYS A 20 -47.93 41.66 9.33
CA LYS A 20 -47.31 41.97 8.05
C LYS A 20 -45.83 42.33 8.20
N LEU A 21 -45.43 43.07 9.22
CA LEU A 21 -44.06 43.45 9.48
C LEU A 21 -43.22 42.22 9.87
N ARG A 22 -43.74 41.37 10.77
CA ARG A 22 -43.08 40.12 11.13
C ARG A 22 -42.94 39.15 9.95
N GLY A 23 -43.93 39.13 9.07
CA GLY A 23 -43.90 38.30 7.85
C GLY A 23 -42.85 38.83 6.86
N LEU A 24 -42.70 40.16 6.74
CA LEU A 24 -41.66 40.76 5.89
C LEU A 24 -40.26 40.54 6.46
N ASP A 25 -40.06 40.71 7.76
CA ASP A 25 -38.78 40.47 8.42
C ASP A 25 -38.38 39.02 8.27
N TRP A 26 -39.30 38.04 8.49
CA TRP A 26 -39.02 36.63 8.27
C TRP A 26 -38.63 36.34 6.80
N LEU A 27 -39.32 36.95 5.81
CA LEU A 27 -39.02 36.74 4.40
C LEU A 27 -37.64 37.32 4.04
N ILE A 28 -37.25 38.43 4.64
CA ILE A 28 -35.94 39.07 4.43
C ILE A 28 -34.85 38.15 5.03
N ASP A 29 -35.05 37.67 6.26
CA ASP A 29 -34.08 36.76 6.93
C ASP A 29 -33.86 35.48 6.13
N VAL A 30 -34.96 34.80 5.73
CA VAL A 30 -34.86 33.59 4.90
C VAL A 30 -34.20 33.87 3.54
N ALA A 31 -34.53 35.03 2.91
CA ALA A 31 -33.92 35.37 1.64
C ALA A 31 -32.41 35.61 1.77
N VAL A 32 -31.97 36.27 2.86
CA VAL A 32 -30.53 36.47 3.15
C VAL A 32 -29.83 35.15 3.38
N ASP A 33 -30.42 34.26 4.18
CA ASP A 33 -29.85 32.94 4.48
C ASP A 33 -29.77 32.06 3.22
N VAL A 34 -30.82 31.99 2.41
CA VAL A 34 -30.81 31.29 1.13
C VAL A 34 -29.77 31.87 0.16
N ALA A 35 -29.69 33.23 0.09
CA ALA A 35 -28.66 33.89 -0.72
C ALA A 35 -27.25 33.51 -0.26
N GLY A 36 -27.01 33.43 1.06
CA GLY A 36 -25.74 32.97 1.64
C GLY A 36 -25.41 31.53 1.23
N VAL A 37 -26.39 30.61 1.31
CA VAL A 37 -26.22 29.22 0.86
C VAL A 37 -25.91 29.15 -0.62
N LEU A 38 -26.61 29.90 -1.47
CA LEU A 38 -26.38 29.90 -2.91
C LEU A 38 -25.01 30.52 -3.25
N LEU A 39 -24.58 31.58 -2.55
CA LEU A 39 -23.25 32.16 -2.72
C LEU A 39 -22.17 31.14 -2.35
N GLY A 40 -22.32 30.41 -1.22
CA GLY A 40 -21.43 29.32 -0.83
C GLY A 40 -21.38 28.19 -1.86
N ALA A 41 -22.54 27.84 -2.44
CA ALA A 41 -22.63 26.84 -3.51
C ALA A 41 -21.89 27.30 -4.79
N VAL A 42 -21.99 28.57 -5.16
CA VAL A 42 -21.25 29.17 -6.29
C VAL A 42 -19.75 29.11 -6.04
N VAL A 43 -19.29 29.46 -4.84
CA VAL A 43 -17.88 29.40 -4.47
C VAL A 43 -17.38 27.97 -4.53
N ALA A 44 -18.12 27.02 -3.95
CA ALA A 44 -17.77 25.58 -4.01
C ALA A 44 -17.72 25.05 -5.45
N TRP A 45 -18.68 25.46 -6.29
CA TRP A 45 -18.67 25.11 -7.71
C TRP A 45 -17.46 25.68 -8.45
N LEU A 46 -17.05 26.93 -8.17
CA LEU A 46 -15.85 27.53 -8.73
C LEU A 46 -14.59 26.76 -8.31
N VAL A 47 -14.50 26.35 -7.04
CA VAL A 47 -13.40 25.53 -6.53
C VAL A 47 -13.34 24.16 -7.25
N ILE A 48 -14.46 23.46 -7.38
CA ILE A 48 -14.55 22.20 -8.13
C ILE A 48 -14.08 22.39 -9.58
N ARG A 49 -14.51 23.48 -10.20
CA ARG A 49 -14.12 23.84 -11.58
C ARG A 49 -12.62 24.10 -11.70
N LEU A 50 -12.05 24.88 -10.78
CA LEU A 50 -10.61 25.19 -10.76
C LEU A 50 -9.75 23.95 -10.56
N ILE A 51 -10.13 23.09 -9.61
CA ILE A 51 -9.43 21.81 -9.38
C ILE A 51 -9.50 20.92 -10.63
N SER A 52 -10.68 20.78 -11.24
CA SER A 52 -10.86 19.99 -12.46
C SER A 52 -9.98 20.50 -13.61
N GLN A 53 -9.90 21.82 -13.80
CA GLN A 53 -9.02 22.42 -14.81
C GLN A 53 -7.53 22.20 -14.50
N ARG A 54 -7.16 22.20 -13.23
CA ARG A 54 -5.79 21.91 -12.81
C ARG A 54 -5.39 20.46 -13.12
N ILE A 55 -6.30 19.51 -12.88
CA ILE A 55 -6.10 18.10 -13.22
C ILE A 55 -5.93 17.92 -14.74
N GLU A 56 -6.75 18.59 -15.55
CA GLU A 56 -6.64 18.54 -17.02
C GLU A 56 -5.27 19.08 -17.48
N LYS A 57 -4.81 20.21 -16.93
CA LYS A 57 -3.51 20.82 -17.27
C LYS A 57 -2.30 19.98 -16.86
N TRP A 58 -2.39 19.21 -15.78
CA TRP A 58 -1.29 18.32 -15.36
C TRP A 58 -1.11 17.11 -16.28
N GLY A 59 -2.13 16.76 -17.04
CA GLY A 59 -2.09 15.70 -18.04
C GLY A 59 -1.69 16.16 -19.44
N ASP A 60 -1.64 17.46 -19.68
CA ASP A 60 -1.32 18.06 -20.97
C ASP A 60 0.20 18.07 -21.18
N ASP A 61 0.68 17.32 -22.16
CA ASP A 61 2.10 17.19 -22.54
C ASP A 61 2.49 18.14 -23.68
N GLY A 62 1.58 19.05 -24.07
CA GLY A 62 1.85 20.13 -25.04
C GLY A 62 2.00 19.66 -26.49
N GLN A 63 1.67 18.39 -26.80
CA GLN A 63 1.68 17.85 -28.17
C GLN A 63 0.25 17.73 -28.73
N PRO A 64 -0.19 18.68 -29.59
CA PRO A 64 -1.58 18.75 -30.02
C PRO A 64 -2.01 17.61 -30.96
N GLU A 65 -1.07 16.88 -31.55
CA GLU A 65 -1.37 15.88 -32.59
C GLU A 65 -1.53 14.45 -32.09
N LEU A 66 -1.04 14.14 -30.89
CA LEU A 66 -1.11 12.81 -30.32
C LEU A 66 -1.69 12.89 -28.91
N HIS A 67 -2.99 12.57 -28.77
CA HIS A 67 -3.60 12.42 -27.44
C HIS A 67 -2.94 11.25 -26.71
N SER A 68 -1.97 11.55 -25.85
CA SER A 68 -1.30 10.54 -25.06
C SER A 68 -2.28 9.84 -24.10
N ALA A 69 -2.03 8.57 -23.77
CA ALA A 69 -2.83 7.83 -22.80
C ALA A 69 -2.91 8.56 -21.44
N ARG A 70 -1.91 9.37 -21.12
CA ARG A 70 -1.85 10.21 -19.91
C ARG A 70 -2.87 11.35 -19.98
N GLU A 71 -2.96 12.03 -21.10
CA GLU A 71 -3.92 13.12 -21.32
C GLU A 71 -5.37 12.63 -21.28
N GLN A 72 -5.65 11.50 -21.94
CA GLN A 72 -6.99 10.88 -21.89
C GLN A 72 -7.39 10.50 -20.46
N ARG A 73 -6.47 9.93 -19.68
CA ARG A 73 -6.70 9.59 -18.26
C ARG A 73 -6.97 10.84 -17.42
N ALA A 74 -6.18 11.91 -17.59
CA ALA A 74 -6.37 13.16 -16.87
C ALA A 74 -7.71 13.80 -17.19
N ARG A 75 -8.09 13.87 -18.46
CA ARG A 75 -9.40 14.40 -18.91
C ARG A 75 -10.57 13.57 -18.35
N THR A 76 -10.46 12.24 -18.37
CA THR A 76 -11.50 11.36 -17.82
C THR A 76 -11.64 11.55 -16.32
N SER A 77 -10.53 11.59 -15.58
CA SER A 77 -10.51 11.82 -14.13
C SER A 77 -11.08 13.17 -13.75
N ALA A 78 -10.73 14.24 -14.48
CA ALA A 78 -11.27 15.58 -14.27
C ALA A 78 -12.78 15.65 -14.54
N LYS A 79 -13.27 14.98 -15.59
CA LYS A 79 -14.71 14.89 -15.90
C LYS A 79 -15.46 14.17 -14.77
N LEU A 80 -14.94 13.02 -14.33
CA LEU A 80 -15.55 12.25 -13.23
C LEU A 80 -15.62 13.09 -11.95
N PHE A 81 -14.51 13.69 -11.55
CA PHE A 81 -14.43 14.56 -10.36
C PHE A 81 -15.46 15.71 -10.44
N ARG A 82 -15.58 16.33 -11.60
CA ARG A 82 -16.56 17.42 -11.84
C ARG A 82 -18.01 16.96 -11.74
N HIS A 83 -18.34 15.78 -12.31
CA HIS A 83 -19.70 15.26 -12.27
C HIS A 83 -20.09 14.83 -10.85
N VAL A 84 -19.24 14.07 -10.18
CA VAL A 84 -19.49 13.62 -8.80
C VAL A 84 -19.55 14.82 -7.85
N GLY A 85 -18.60 15.74 -7.94
CA GLY A 85 -18.58 16.95 -7.12
C GLY A 85 -19.82 17.82 -7.32
N ARG A 86 -20.29 17.98 -8.59
CA ARG A 86 -21.52 18.71 -8.90
C ARG A 86 -22.75 18.01 -8.31
N ALA A 87 -22.85 16.68 -8.45
CA ALA A 87 -23.99 15.93 -7.92
C ALA A 87 -24.10 16.09 -6.39
N ILE A 88 -22.99 15.93 -5.69
CA ILE A 88 -22.93 16.15 -4.22
C ILE A 88 -23.31 17.59 -3.88
N LEU A 89 -22.73 18.59 -4.58
CA LEU A 89 -23.00 20.01 -4.35
C LEU A 89 -24.49 20.33 -4.52
N VAL A 90 -25.13 19.82 -5.57
CA VAL A 90 -26.58 20.03 -5.81
C VAL A 90 -27.40 19.45 -4.67
N VAL A 91 -27.12 18.21 -4.25
CA VAL A 91 -27.86 17.56 -3.15
C VAL A 91 -27.68 18.34 -1.85
N VAL A 92 -26.44 18.72 -1.49
CA VAL A 92 -26.18 19.48 -0.26
C VAL A 92 -26.85 20.85 -0.30
N THR A 93 -26.74 21.58 -1.41
CA THR A 93 -27.36 22.89 -1.58
C THR A 93 -28.89 22.79 -1.46
N LEU A 94 -29.50 21.78 -2.09
CA LEU A 94 -30.95 21.55 -2.01
C LEU A 94 -31.39 21.31 -0.56
N LEU A 95 -30.69 20.45 0.18
CA LEU A 95 -30.99 20.17 1.58
C LEU A 95 -30.87 21.41 2.45
N LEU A 96 -29.82 22.23 2.25
CA LEU A 96 -29.61 23.46 3.00
C LEU A 96 -30.72 24.48 2.70
N VAL A 97 -31.09 24.65 1.44
CA VAL A 97 -32.18 25.58 1.05
C VAL A 97 -33.52 25.13 1.63
N LEU A 98 -33.84 23.82 1.56
CA LEU A 98 -35.06 23.27 2.17
C LEU A 98 -35.08 23.53 3.69
N GLY A 99 -33.95 23.38 4.37
CA GLY A 99 -33.82 23.67 5.79
C GLY A 99 -34.11 25.15 6.11
N GLN A 100 -33.59 26.11 5.31
CA GLN A 100 -33.85 27.53 5.49
C GLN A 100 -35.33 27.89 5.21
N LEU A 101 -35.98 27.17 4.33
CA LEU A 101 -37.42 27.36 4.05
C LEU A 101 -38.33 26.76 5.15
N GLY A 102 -37.76 26.18 6.23
CA GLY A 102 -38.50 25.65 7.37
C GLY A 102 -38.98 24.21 7.17
N PHE A 103 -38.55 23.51 6.11
CA PHE A 103 -38.89 22.09 5.95
C PHE A 103 -38.07 21.25 6.94
N ASN A 104 -38.73 20.23 7.52
CA ASN A 104 -38.05 19.25 8.36
C ASN A 104 -37.17 18.35 7.50
N ILE A 105 -35.87 18.64 7.46
CA ILE A 105 -34.87 17.87 6.71
C ILE A 105 -34.31 16.66 7.46
N SER A 106 -34.73 16.43 8.74
CA SER A 106 -34.20 15.32 9.56
C SER A 106 -34.35 13.94 8.90
N PRO A 107 -35.48 13.59 8.27
CA PRO A 107 -35.64 12.31 7.58
C PRO A 107 -34.68 12.21 6.34
N LEU A 108 -34.46 13.34 5.64
CA LEU A 108 -33.57 13.37 4.50
C LEU A 108 -32.10 13.22 4.93
N LEU A 109 -31.71 13.85 6.04
CA LEU A 109 -30.37 13.69 6.63
C LEU A 109 -30.16 12.26 7.14
N ALA A 110 -31.18 11.65 7.77
CA ALA A 110 -31.09 10.26 8.18
C ALA A 110 -30.87 9.32 6.98
N SER A 111 -31.63 9.53 5.90
CA SER A 111 -31.47 8.76 4.65
C SER A 111 -30.09 8.98 4.01
N ALA A 112 -29.63 10.22 3.95
CA ALA A 112 -28.29 10.56 3.47
C ALA A 112 -27.19 9.92 4.33
N GLY A 113 -27.41 9.81 5.65
CA GLY A 113 -26.53 9.10 6.57
C GLY A 113 -26.39 7.62 6.23
N VAL A 114 -27.51 6.92 5.92
CA VAL A 114 -27.48 5.52 5.48
C VAL A 114 -26.71 5.36 4.17
N VAL A 115 -26.94 6.25 3.20
CA VAL A 115 -26.18 6.27 1.94
C VAL A 115 -24.68 6.53 2.22
N GLY A 116 -24.36 7.46 3.13
CA GLY A 116 -22.99 7.74 3.55
C GLY A 116 -22.29 6.51 4.15
N LEU A 117 -22.99 5.75 5.00
CA LEU A 117 -22.48 4.50 5.55
C LEU A 117 -22.20 3.46 4.45
N ALA A 118 -23.12 3.30 3.49
CA ALA A 118 -22.93 2.37 2.37
C ALA A 118 -21.69 2.75 1.53
N VAL A 119 -21.50 4.04 1.23
CA VAL A 119 -20.30 4.55 0.53
C VAL A 119 -19.05 4.34 1.37
N SER A 120 -19.10 4.55 2.69
CA SER A 120 -18.00 4.34 3.61
C SER A 120 -17.53 2.88 3.61
N PHE A 121 -18.47 1.92 3.73
CA PHE A 121 -18.13 0.50 3.64
C PHE A 121 -17.60 0.11 2.27
N GLY A 122 -18.16 0.67 1.18
CA GLY A 122 -17.67 0.45 -0.18
C GLY A 122 -16.27 0.98 -0.44
N SER A 123 -15.85 2.04 0.26
CA SER A 123 -14.52 2.67 0.12
C SER A 123 -13.51 2.24 1.19
N GLN A 124 -13.86 1.34 2.11
CA GLN A 124 -13.01 0.91 3.22
C GLN A 124 -11.65 0.37 2.76
N SER A 125 -11.62 -0.43 1.70
CA SER A 125 -10.37 -0.95 1.13
C SER A 125 -9.47 0.17 0.60
N LEU A 126 -10.06 1.17 -0.04
CA LEU A 126 -9.32 2.32 -0.57
C LEU A 126 -8.65 3.11 0.57
N VAL A 127 -9.40 3.40 1.64
CA VAL A 127 -8.85 4.09 2.82
C VAL A 127 -7.72 3.27 3.44
N ARG A 128 -7.90 1.95 3.56
CA ARG A 128 -6.85 1.04 4.06
C ARG A 128 -5.60 1.10 3.19
N ASP A 129 -5.74 1.07 1.85
CA ASP A 129 -4.60 1.17 0.93
C ASP A 129 -3.76 2.42 1.19
N PHE A 130 -4.41 3.58 1.33
CA PHE A 130 -3.72 4.86 1.57
C PHE A 130 -3.05 4.91 2.94
N VAL A 131 -3.76 4.49 3.99
CA VAL A 131 -3.22 4.50 5.37
C VAL A 131 -2.01 3.56 5.45
N THR A 132 -2.14 2.32 4.96
CA THR A 132 -1.02 1.37 4.95
C THR A 132 0.14 1.90 4.11
N GLY A 133 -0.12 2.43 2.91
CA GLY A 133 0.93 2.98 2.05
C GLY A 133 1.68 4.16 2.68
N PHE A 134 0.99 5.01 3.42
CA PHE A 134 1.61 6.09 4.19
C PHE A 134 2.58 5.55 5.24
N PHE A 135 2.16 4.57 6.06
CA PHE A 135 3.03 3.99 7.08
C PHE A 135 4.17 3.17 6.49
N LEU A 136 3.96 2.40 5.42
CA LEU A 136 5.03 1.69 4.72
C LEU A 136 6.18 2.62 4.29
N GLN A 137 5.83 3.82 3.78
CA GLN A 137 6.81 4.82 3.38
C GLN A 137 7.44 5.54 4.58
N LEU A 138 6.64 5.88 5.60
CA LEU A 138 7.13 6.58 6.79
C LEU A 138 8.11 5.71 7.60
N GLU A 139 7.82 4.42 7.74
CA GLU A 139 8.63 3.47 8.50
C GLU A 139 9.81 2.90 7.70
N HIS A 140 9.89 3.19 6.41
CA HIS A 140 10.93 2.68 5.51
C HIS A 140 11.10 1.16 5.62
N GLN A 141 9.99 0.40 5.63
CA GLN A 141 10.03 -1.06 5.76
C GLN A 141 10.79 -1.71 4.60
N PHE A 142 10.70 -1.14 3.40
CA PHE A 142 11.47 -1.48 2.21
C PHE A 142 11.61 -0.25 1.30
N ALA A 143 12.57 -0.31 0.37
CA ALA A 143 12.88 0.77 -0.57
C ALA A 143 12.82 0.28 -2.03
N LEU A 144 12.92 1.22 -2.97
CA LEU A 144 13.10 0.88 -4.39
C LEU A 144 14.38 0.08 -4.59
N GLY A 145 14.30 -1.01 -5.34
CA GLY A 145 15.40 -1.93 -5.59
C GLY A 145 15.52 -3.07 -4.59
N ASP A 146 14.86 -3.00 -3.43
CA ASP A 146 14.83 -4.13 -2.49
C ASP A 146 14.11 -5.34 -3.12
N VAL A 147 14.61 -6.53 -2.82
CA VAL A 147 13.88 -7.78 -3.08
C VAL A 147 13.05 -8.11 -1.85
N ILE A 148 11.74 -8.14 -2.04
CA ILE A 148 10.79 -8.41 -0.95
C ILE A 148 9.85 -9.56 -1.33
N ARG A 149 9.27 -10.17 -0.29
CA ARG A 149 8.20 -11.15 -0.46
C ARG A 149 6.95 -10.69 0.29
N ILE A 150 5.83 -10.68 -0.44
CA ILE A 150 4.50 -10.38 0.07
C ILE A 150 3.60 -11.59 -0.20
N GLY A 151 3.21 -12.30 0.85
CA GLY A 151 2.51 -13.58 0.70
C GLY A 151 3.34 -14.59 -0.11
N THR A 152 2.85 -15.01 -1.28
CA THR A 152 3.54 -15.93 -2.20
C THR A 152 4.34 -15.22 -3.29
N VAL A 153 4.19 -13.91 -3.44
CA VAL A 153 4.86 -13.13 -4.48
C VAL A 153 6.19 -12.63 -3.97
N GLU A 154 7.27 -12.95 -4.67
CA GLU A 154 8.62 -12.45 -4.42
C GLU A 154 9.12 -11.67 -5.64
N GLY A 155 9.72 -10.51 -5.40
CA GLY A 155 10.24 -9.70 -6.51
C GLY A 155 10.97 -8.45 -6.04
N THR A 156 11.59 -7.78 -7.00
CA THR A 156 12.26 -6.49 -6.80
C THR A 156 11.23 -5.37 -6.82
N VAL A 157 11.32 -4.44 -5.88
CA VAL A 157 10.48 -3.25 -5.79
C VAL A 157 10.86 -2.28 -6.89
N GLU A 158 10.00 -2.10 -7.90
CA GLU A 158 10.23 -1.13 -8.99
C GLU A 158 9.61 0.24 -8.70
N ASN A 159 8.48 0.26 -8.01
CA ASN A 159 7.80 1.51 -7.67
C ASN A 159 6.94 1.36 -6.42
N ILE A 160 6.85 2.45 -5.66
CA ILE A 160 6.01 2.54 -4.46
C ILE A 160 5.18 3.82 -4.58
N THR A 161 3.86 3.66 -4.54
CA THR A 161 2.92 4.79 -4.46
C THR A 161 2.16 4.75 -3.13
N LEU A 162 1.39 5.79 -2.83
CA LEU A 162 0.54 5.80 -1.62
C LEU A 162 -0.50 4.67 -1.61
N ARG A 163 -0.85 4.10 -2.77
CA ARG A 163 -1.88 3.07 -2.87
C ARG A 163 -1.35 1.70 -3.27
N LEU A 164 -0.28 1.64 -4.08
CA LEU A 164 0.18 0.44 -4.78
C LEU A 164 1.68 0.26 -4.62
N VAL A 165 2.12 -0.99 -4.51
CA VAL A 165 3.51 -1.42 -4.68
C VAL A 165 3.61 -2.22 -5.97
N TYR A 166 4.70 -2.02 -6.72
CA TYR A 166 5.01 -2.70 -7.97
C TYR A 166 6.22 -3.59 -7.77
N LEU A 167 6.06 -4.90 -7.92
CA LEU A 167 7.12 -5.90 -7.79
C LEU A 167 7.36 -6.58 -9.13
N ARG A 168 8.64 -6.65 -9.55
CA ARG A 168 9.09 -7.45 -10.68
C ARG A 168 9.65 -8.76 -10.18
N ASP A 169 9.06 -9.87 -10.58
CA ASP A 169 9.56 -11.19 -10.20
C ASP A 169 10.72 -11.66 -11.08
N GLY A 170 11.34 -12.80 -10.72
CA GLY A 170 12.46 -13.37 -11.45
C GLY A 170 12.11 -13.85 -12.89
N THR A 171 10.84 -13.97 -13.24
CA THR A 171 10.37 -14.30 -14.59
C THR A 171 10.15 -13.05 -15.45
N GLY A 172 10.22 -11.86 -14.83
CA GLY A 172 9.94 -10.57 -15.48
C GLY A 172 8.48 -10.15 -15.41
N ALA A 173 7.61 -10.89 -14.71
CA ALA A 173 6.22 -10.48 -14.50
C ALA A 173 6.13 -9.34 -13.49
N LEU A 174 5.26 -8.34 -13.77
CA LEU A 174 5.00 -7.21 -12.91
C LEU A 174 3.75 -7.45 -12.07
N HIS A 175 3.95 -7.57 -10.76
CA HIS A 175 2.88 -7.69 -9.78
C HIS A 175 2.51 -6.33 -9.22
N ILE A 176 1.23 -5.97 -9.27
CA ILE A 176 0.71 -4.70 -8.75
C ILE A 176 -0.15 -5.02 -7.54
N ILE A 177 0.34 -4.66 -6.36
CA ILE A 177 -0.25 -5.07 -5.08
C ILE A 177 -0.81 -3.82 -4.38
N PRO A 178 -2.11 -3.78 -4.04
CA PRO A 178 -2.68 -2.76 -3.18
C PRO A 178 -2.06 -2.79 -1.78
N ASN A 179 -1.65 -1.62 -1.27
CA ASN A 179 -0.95 -1.53 0.02
C ASN A 179 -1.78 -2.12 1.17
N GLY A 180 -3.10 -1.97 1.14
CA GLY A 180 -4.00 -2.51 2.16
C GLY A 180 -4.08 -4.05 2.20
N GLN A 181 -3.51 -4.75 1.20
CA GLN A 181 -3.37 -6.20 1.19
C GLN A 181 -2.06 -6.67 1.80
N ILE A 182 -1.13 -5.74 2.06
CA ILE A 182 0.17 -6.04 2.66
C ILE A 182 -0.02 -6.14 4.18
N THR A 183 -0.18 -7.38 4.66
CA THR A 183 -0.27 -7.67 6.10
C THR A 183 1.08 -8.04 6.70
N GLN A 184 1.97 -8.57 5.87
CA GLN A 184 3.32 -8.94 6.23
C GLN A 184 4.23 -8.76 5.02
N VAL A 185 5.42 -8.19 5.25
CA VAL A 185 6.48 -8.10 4.26
C VAL A 185 7.74 -8.80 4.80
N THR A 186 8.40 -9.58 3.95
CA THR A 186 9.72 -10.13 4.22
C THR A 186 10.70 -9.42 3.30
N ASN A 187 11.59 -8.60 3.84
CA ASN A 187 12.66 -7.96 3.09
C ASN A 187 13.87 -8.89 3.03
N LEU A 188 14.26 -9.29 1.82
CA LEU A 188 15.33 -10.26 1.57
C LEU A 188 16.70 -9.62 1.32
N THR A 189 16.72 -8.29 1.15
CA THR A 189 17.93 -7.51 0.83
C THR A 189 18.33 -6.52 1.91
N ARG A 190 17.56 -6.43 3.00
CA ARG A 190 17.85 -5.50 4.08
C ARG A 190 19.02 -5.98 4.93
N ALA A 191 20.04 -5.14 5.05
CA ALA A 191 21.22 -5.28 5.87
C ALA A 191 22.17 -6.42 5.47
N TRP A 192 21.75 -7.68 5.47
CA TRP A 192 22.59 -8.83 5.14
C TRP A 192 21.77 -10.03 4.68
N GLY A 193 22.35 -10.84 3.82
CA GLY A 193 21.81 -12.12 3.38
C GLY A 193 22.57 -13.31 4.01
N ARG A 194 21.91 -14.46 4.09
CA ARG A 194 22.55 -15.73 4.46
C ARG A 194 22.55 -16.67 3.27
N VAL A 195 23.75 -17.16 2.94
CA VAL A 195 23.92 -18.34 2.12
C VAL A 195 23.95 -19.55 3.05
N ALA A 196 23.18 -20.58 2.76
CA ALA A 196 23.23 -21.86 3.43
C ALA A 196 23.24 -22.96 2.36
N ILE A 197 24.26 -23.80 2.35
CA ILE A 197 24.42 -24.92 1.42
C ILE A 197 24.41 -26.21 2.24
N ASP A 198 23.45 -27.04 1.98
CA ASP A 198 23.33 -28.38 2.55
C ASP A 198 23.93 -29.42 1.59
N VAL A 199 24.73 -30.29 2.12
CA VAL A 199 25.44 -31.32 1.37
C VAL A 199 25.20 -32.69 2.04
N ASP A 200 24.53 -33.57 1.32
CA ASP A 200 24.25 -34.92 1.80
C ASP A 200 25.36 -35.89 1.34
N VAL A 201 26.00 -36.53 2.30
CA VAL A 201 27.09 -37.51 2.06
C VAL A 201 26.85 -38.81 2.82
N ALA A 202 27.45 -39.88 2.39
CA ALA A 202 27.36 -41.16 3.10
C ALA A 202 27.98 -41.03 4.51
N TRP A 203 27.39 -41.71 5.50
CA TRP A 203 27.85 -41.69 6.89
C TRP A 203 29.36 -41.99 7.05
N ARG A 204 29.85 -42.99 6.32
CA ARG A 204 31.26 -43.41 6.35
C ARG A 204 32.26 -42.33 5.88
N ASP A 205 31.79 -41.37 5.06
CA ASP A 205 32.60 -40.34 4.47
C ASP A 205 32.44 -38.98 5.18
N ALA A 206 31.64 -38.92 6.26
CA ALA A 206 31.24 -37.66 6.93
C ALA A 206 32.43 -36.81 7.34
N ASP A 207 33.44 -37.36 8.02
CA ASP A 207 34.58 -36.61 8.52
C ASP A 207 35.48 -36.09 7.38
N ARG A 208 35.65 -36.88 6.32
CA ARG A 208 36.41 -36.48 5.12
C ARG A 208 35.67 -35.40 4.35
N ALA A 209 34.34 -35.54 4.22
CA ALA A 209 33.49 -34.58 3.58
C ALA A 209 33.47 -33.25 4.34
N GLU A 210 33.41 -33.29 5.67
CA GLU A 210 33.46 -32.08 6.49
C GLU A 210 34.76 -31.29 6.27
N GLN A 211 35.90 -31.99 6.22
CA GLN A 211 37.18 -31.36 5.94
C GLN A 211 37.22 -30.76 4.53
N ALA A 212 36.71 -31.46 3.51
CA ALA A 212 36.64 -30.94 2.15
C ALA A 212 35.74 -29.69 2.04
N VAL A 213 34.56 -29.71 2.68
CA VAL A 213 33.64 -28.58 2.70
C VAL A 213 34.22 -27.39 3.49
N LYS A 214 34.94 -27.64 4.60
CA LYS A 214 35.69 -26.60 5.34
C LYS A 214 36.76 -25.94 4.45
N GLY A 215 37.57 -26.76 3.76
CA GLY A 215 38.57 -26.24 2.82
C GLY A 215 37.97 -25.38 1.71
N ALA A 216 36.83 -25.81 1.14
CA ALA A 216 36.11 -25.03 0.13
C ALA A 216 35.56 -23.69 0.68
N ALA A 217 35.01 -23.72 1.91
CA ALA A 217 34.53 -22.50 2.59
C ALA A 217 35.69 -21.51 2.89
N GLU A 218 36.81 -22.01 3.39
CA GLU A 218 38.01 -21.20 3.63
C GLU A 218 38.60 -20.62 2.33
N ALA A 219 38.62 -21.40 1.25
CA ALA A 219 39.11 -20.93 -0.06
C ALA A 219 38.22 -19.79 -0.60
N LEU A 220 36.88 -19.88 -0.40
CA LEU A 220 35.96 -18.78 -0.73
C LEU A 220 36.26 -17.55 0.12
N GLY A 221 36.47 -17.71 1.43
CA GLY A 221 36.77 -16.62 2.35
C GLY A 221 38.10 -15.87 2.08
N LYS A 222 39.03 -16.53 1.43
CA LYS A 222 40.34 -15.97 1.07
C LYS A 222 40.39 -15.39 -0.35
N ASP A 223 39.31 -15.56 -1.13
CA ASP A 223 39.23 -15.13 -2.51
C ASP A 223 38.96 -13.60 -2.59
N PRO A 224 39.89 -12.79 -3.15
CA PRO A 224 39.73 -11.37 -3.29
C PRO A 224 38.47 -10.95 -4.08
N ALA A 225 37.96 -11.81 -4.99
CA ALA A 225 36.77 -11.55 -5.77
C ALA A 225 35.50 -11.46 -4.92
N TRP A 226 35.53 -12.00 -3.72
CA TRP A 226 34.38 -12.02 -2.80
C TRP A 226 34.61 -11.18 -1.53
N ALA A 227 35.75 -10.49 -1.41
CA ALA A 227 36.08 -9.71 -0.22
C ALA A 227 34.98 -8.68 0.15
N ASP A 228 34.41 -8.02 -0.85
CA ASP A 228 33.36 -7.01 -0.65
C ASP A 228 31.96 -7.62 -0.44
N ALA A 229 31.77 -8.88 -0.85
CA ALA A 229 30.48 -9.56 -0.75
C ALA A 229 30.35 -10.38 0.53
N LEU A 230 31.44 -10.79 1.15
CA LEU A 230 31.44 -11.58 2.38
C LEU A 230 31.50 -10.65 3.59
N LEU A 231 30.47 -10.67 4.43
CA LEU A 231 30.44 -9.89 5.68
C LEU A 231 31.11 -10.63 6.83
N ASP A 232 31.09 -11.97 6.80
CA ASP A 232 31.78 -12.85 7.75
C ASP A 232 32.45 -13.99 6.97
N PRO A 233 33.56 -14.55 7.49
CA PRO A 233 34.17 -15.74 6.89
C PRO A 233 33.17 -16.89 6.80
N PRO A 234 33.07 -17.57 5.64
CA PRO A 234 32.24 -18.75 5.50
C PRO A 234 32.68 -19.85 6.47
N ARG A 235 31.71 -20.57 7.03
CA ARG A 235 31.99 -21.64 8.00
C ARG A 235 31.05 -22.83 7.83
N VAL A 236 31.55 -24.01 8.22
CA VAL A 236 30.76 -25.23 8.31
C VAL A 236 30.22 -25.36 9.72
N THR A 237 28.90 -25.57 9.86
CA THR A 237 28.25 -25.72 11.17
C THR A 237 28.35 -27.15 11.71
N GLY A 238 28.82 -28.08 10.88
CA GLY A 238 28.88 -29.53 11.23
C GLY A 238 27.69 -30.29 10.67
N ILE A 239 27.38 -31.41 11.32
CA ILE A 239 26.27 -32.29 10.93
C ILE A 239 24.93 -31.67 11.34
N GLU A 240 24.08 -31.36 10.38
CA GLU A 240 22.76 -30.76 10.57
C GLU A 240 21.65 -31.83 10.72
N LYS A 241 21.78 -32.94 9.95
CA LYS A 241 20.81 -34.02 9.96
C LYS A 241 21.50 -35.36 9.81
N LEU A 242 20.88 -36.39 10.38
CA LEU A 242 21.23 -37.80 10.24
C LEU A 242 20.03 -38.56 9.69
N ALA A 243 20.16 -39.23 8.57
CA ALA A 243 19.05 -39.94 7.96
C ALA A 243 19.55 -41.14 7.14
N GLY A 244 19.03 -42.35 7.45
CA GLY A 244 19.08 -43.52 6.56
C GLY A 244 20.46 -43.89 6.01
N GLY A 245 21.56 -43.65 6.76
CA GLY A 245 22.92 -43.94 6.30
C GLY A 245 23.63 -42.77 5.63
N SER A 246 23.01 -41.59 5.63
CA SER A 246 23.60 -40.31 5.18
C SER A 246 23.64 -39.28 6.30
N VAL A 247 24.52 -38.28 6.14
CA VAL A 247 24.61 -37.09 6.96
C VAL A 247 24.49 -35.84 6.08
N THR A 248 23.81 -34.84 6.59
CA THR A 248 23.74 -33.50 5.95
C THR A 248 24.73 -32.58 6.64
N LEU A 249 25.73 -32.12 5.91
CA LEU A 249 26.65 -31.07 6.33
C LEU A 249 26.16 -29.71 5.85
N ARG A 250 26.24 -28.68 6.69
CA ARG A 250 25.82 -27.33 6.30
C ARG A 250 26.98 -26.33 6.33
N ALA A 251 27.18 -25.67 5.19
CA ALA A 251 28.05 -24.52 5.08
C ALA A 251 27.21 -23.24 5.05
N ILE A 252 27.61 -22.24 5.84
CA ILE A 252 26.92 -20.94 5.92
C ILE A 252 27.88 -19.79 5.67
N ALA A 253 27.37 -18.73 5.04
CA ALA A 253 28.08 -17.46 4.91
C ALA A 253 27.10 -16.29 5.11
N ARG A 254 27.54 -15.20 5.74
CA ARG A 254 26.86 -13.91 5.74
C ARG A 254 27.42 -13.06 4.62
N VAL A 255 26.53 -12.54 3.80
CA VAL A 255 26.91 -11.90 2.55
C VAL A 255 26.12 -10.61 2.31
N ASP A 256 26.61 -9.77 1.43
CA ASP A 256 25.81 -8.73 0.80
C ASP A 256 24.58 -9.39 0.15
N PRO A 257 23.37 -8.92 0.50
CA PRO A 257 22.12 -9.52 0.00
C PRO A 257 22.04 -9.57 -1.52
N TYR A 258 22.55 -8.54 -2.20
CA TYR A 258 22.52 -8.43 -3.67
C TYR A 258 23.49 -9.39 -4.37
N ARG A 259 24.51 -9.89 -3.66
CA ARG A 259 25.49 -10.86 -4.14
C ARG A 259 25.23 -12.27 -3.65
N ARG A 260 24.16 -12.48 -2.86
CA ARG A 260 23.85 -13.75 -2.20
C ARG A 260 23.82 -14.94 -3.14
N ASP A 261 23.13 -14.81 -4.27
CA ASP A 261 22.94 -15.93 -5.20
C ASP A 261 24.20 -16.24 -5.99
N ASP A 262 25.05 -15.24 -6.26
CA ASP A 262 26.34 -15.42 -6.91
C ASP A 262 27.32 -16.14 -5.98
N VAL A 263 27.42 -15.70 -4.73
CA VAL A 263 28.23 -16.37 -3.70
C VAL A 263 27.76 -17.79 -3.46
N ALA A 264 26.43 -18.01 -3.43
CA ALA A 264 25.86 -19.35 -3.26
C ALA A 264 26.22 -20.28 -4.41
N ARG A 265 26.24 -19.78 -5.66
CA ARG A 265 26.64 -20.58 -6.83
C ARG A 265 28.11 -20.94 -6.77
N ASP A 266 29.00 -19.99 -6.48
CA ASP A 266 30.42 -20.25 -6.40
C ASP A 266 30.77 -21.21 -5.23
N LEU A 267 30.16 -21.00 -4.06
CA LEU A 267 30.34 -21.91 -2.92
C LEU A 267 29.91 -23.34 -3.25
N ARG A 268 28.77 -23.53 -3.92
CA ARG A 268 28.35 -24.89 -4.37
C ARG A 268 29.35 -25.52 -5.33
N GLN A 269 29.86 -24.73 -6.27
CA GLN A 269 30.86 -25.22 -7.23
C GLN A 269 32.17 -25.62 -6.54
N ARG A 270 32.67 -24.81 -5.60
CA ARG A 270 33.88 -25.13 -4.81
C ARG A 270 33.68 -26.38 -3.96
N ILE A 271 32.52 -26.49 -3.28
CA ILE A 271 32.19 -27.68 -2.50
C ILE A 271 32.16 -28.93 -3.39
N LYS A 272 31.52 -28.86 -4.56
CA LYS A 272 31.48 -29.95 -5.52
C LYS A 272 32.89 -30.38 -5.91
N LEU A 273 33.75 -29.46 -6.30
CA LEU A 273 35.11 -29.74 -6.71
C LEU A 273 35.94 -30.37 -5.56
N ALA A 274 35.78 -29.86 -4.34
CA ALA A 274 36.48 -30.42 -3.17
C ALA A 274 36.03 -31.84 -2.83
N LEU A 275 34.75 -32.16 -2.96
CA LEU A 275 34.22 -33.50 -2.77
C LEU A 275 34.67 -34.46 -3.87
N ASP A 276 34.68 -34.02 -5.13
CA ASP A 276 35.19 -34.82 -6.27
C ASP A 276 36.66 -35.15 -6.07
N GLN A 277 37.50 -34.18 -5.66
CA GLN A 277 38.92 -34.40 -5.35
C GLN A 277 39.15 -35.37 -4.18
N ALA A 278 38.25 -35.37 -3.19
CA ALA A 278 38.27 -36.28 -2.07
C ALA A 278 37.72 -37.67 -2.42
N GLY A 279 37.19 -37.88 -3.64
CA GLY A 279 36.57 -39.16 -4.07
C GLY A 279 35.27 -39.46 -3.33
N ILE A 280 34.54 -38.42 -2.90
CA ILE A 280 33.30 -38.54 -2.12
C ILE A 280 32.11 -38.23 -3.03
N ALA A 281 31.24 -39.23 -3.22
CA ALA A 281 29.98 -39.03 -3.93
C ALA A 281 28.95 -38.34 -3.05
N THR A 282 28.24 -37.35 -3.61
CA THR A 282 27.07 -36.73 -2.96
C THR A 282 25.94 -37.79 -2.95
N PHE A 283 25.29 -37.94 -1.80
CA PHE A 283 24.15 -38.83 -1.67
C PHE A 283 22.91 -38.17 -2.30
N ILE A 284 22.35 -38.85 -3.29
CA ILE A 284 21.04 -38.48 -3.82
C ILE A 284 20.06 -39.50 -3.23
N PRO A 285 19.17 -39.10 -2.29
CA PRO A 285 18.17 -40.01 -1.77
C PRO A 285 17.31 -40.54 -2.94
N PRO A 286 17.02 -41.84 -3.00
CA PRO A 286 16.12 -42.39 -4.01
C PRO A 286 14.78 -41.64 -3.90
N ALA A 287 14.24 -41.23 -5.05
CA ALA A 287 12.93 -40.60 -5.09
C ALA A 287 11.93 -41.54 -4.38
N LEU A 288 11.27 -41.04 -3.33
CA LEU A 288 10.20 -41.80 -2.68
C LEU A 288 9.15 -42.11 -3.75
N PRO A 289 8.73 -43.37 -3.89
CA PRO A 289 7.64 -43.70 -4.80
C PRO A 289 6.42 -42.88 -4.39
N ILE A 290 5.87 -42.13 -5.34
CA ILE A 290 4.62 -41.41 -5.17
C ILE A 290 3.55 -42.47 -4.91
N ALA A 291 3.02 -42.51 -3.67
CA ALA A 291 1.93 -43.39 -3.27
C ALA A 291 0.58 -42.78 -3.72
#